data_ef09a804e3bdd5a0d7043357672e97b6
#
_entry.id   ef09a804e3bdd5a0d7043357672e97b6
#
_cell.length_a   1.000
_cell.length_b   1.000
_cell.length_c   1.000
_cell.angle_alpha   90.00
_cell.angle_beta   90.00
_cell.angle_gamma   90.00
#
_symmetry.space_group_name_H-M   'P 1'
#
loop_
_entity.id
_entity.type
_entity.pdbx_description
1 polymer ?
#
loop_
_entity_poly.entity_id
_entity_poly.type
_entity_poly.pdbx_seq_one_letter_code
_entity_poly.pdbx_strand_id
1 'polypeptide(L)'
;MLYYNDEISQKYPKILKYFESGIHDEDKNISHCLLFWGPDIKSQCELALEVARLLNCSKDGEEACDCLNCRWIKEQTHPAVKIYTRLDFKDGTDDEDSTKGKKNINISQAKSIINELAVTSDYHRVYIFCDRDDDGNLLPLNQVNFPEATSNALLKTFEEPPKNTTFIFLTNDKTDIISTVVSRAQSFFVPSKLEDNCTYNLVESVISNYWQIERGKVLDFENNILKLMSENEPMEIFTQIQNYMLATMKANSENKQLFYRLMRDIKFVEDAKLQISLTPAMGLMAVVENLAFKMIL
;
A
#
# COMPACT_ATOMS: atom_id res chain seq x y z
N MET A 1 16.90 -14.14 -10.47
CA MET A 1 16.06 -13.23 -9.71
C MET A 1 14.78 -13.11 -10.48
N LEU A 2 13.75 -13.64 -9.93
CA LEU A 2 12.47 -13.82 -10.58
C LEU A 2 11.82 -12.45 -10.82
N TYR A 3 11.29 -12.27 -11.97
CA TYR A 3 10.42 -11.18 -12.30
C TYR A 3 9.08 -11.33 -11.70
N TYR A 4 8.61 -12.53 -11.57
CA TYR A 4 7.72 -12.90 -10.53
C TYR A 4 8.58 -12.88 -9.28
N ASN A 5 8.54 -11.85 -8.53
CA ASN A 5 8.97 -11.92 -7.17
C ASN A 5 8.12 -13.03 -6.54
N ASP A 6 8.73 -14.18 -6.24
CA ASP A 6 8.02 -15.32 -5.61
C ASP A 6 7.23 -14.86 -4.39
N GLU A 7 7.74 -13.82 -3.71
CA GLU A 7 7.04 -13.17 -2.63
C GLU A 7 5.73 -12.50 -3.06
N ILE A 8 5.69 -11.79 -4.20
CA ILE A 8 4.46 -11.11 -4.67
C ILE A 8 3.44 -12.13 -5.17
N SER A 9 3.88 -13.16 -5.89
CA SER A 9 2.99 -14.20 -6.40
C SER A 9 2.37 -15.03 -5.26
N GLN A 10 3.13 -15.30 -4.21
CA GLN A 10 2.63 -15.99 -3.02
C GLN A 10 1.70 -15.10 -2.18
N LYS A 11 1.98 -13.81 -2.09
CA LYS A 11 1.22 -12.85 -1.25
C LYS A 11 -0.08 -12.39 -1.89
N TYR A 12 -0.07 -12.15 -3.20
CA TYR A 12 -1.19 -11.54 -3.91
C TYR A 12 -1.72 -12.40 -5.07
N PRO A 13 -1.88 -13.73 -4.90
CA PRO A 13 -2.20 -14.62 -6.02
C PRO A 13 -3.53 -14.28 -6.69
N LYS A 14 -4.51 -13.77 -5.94
CA LYS A 14 -5.82 -13.37 -6.49
C LYS A 14 -5.73 -12.13 -7.35
N ILE A 15 -4.92 -11.15 -6.93
CA ILE A 15 -4.72 -9.89 -7.66
C ILE A 15 -3.95 -10.18 -8.94
N LEU A 16 -2.86 -10.93 -8.86
CA LEU A 16 -2.07 -11.29 -10.03
C LEU A 16 -2.87 -12.14 -11.03
N LYS A 17 -3.63 -13.12 -10.56
CA LYS A 17 -4.50 -13.91 -11.43
C LYS A 17 -5.53 -13.06 -12.18
N TYR A 18 -6.05 -12.00 -11.57
CA TYR A 18 -6.92 -11.05 -12.25
C TYR A 18 -6.18 -10.38 -13.41
N PHE A 19 -4.96 -9.88 -13.19
CA PHE A 19 -4.17 -9.24 -14.24
C PHE A 19 -3.73 -10.23 -15.32
N GLU A 20 -3.29 -11.42 -14.96
CA GLU A 20 -2.94 -12.48 -15.91
C GLU A 20 -4.11 -12.83 -16.83
N SER A 21 -5.29 -13.05 -16.25
CA SER A 21 -6.49 -13.36 -17.03
C SER A 21 -6.88 -12.23 -17.97
N GLY A 22 -6.76 -10.97 -17.52
CA GLY A 22 -7.09 -9.81 -18.33
C GLY A 22 -6.09 -9.53 -19.47
N ILE A 23 -4.82 -9.96 -19.33
CA ILE A 23 -3.80 -9.81 -20.37
C ILE A 23 -3.97 -10.87 -21.46
N HIS A 24 -4.36 -12.08 -21.09
CA HIS A 24 -4.59 -13.18 -22.01
C HIS A 24 -5.96 -13.12 -22.72
N ASP A 25 -6.85 -12.22 -22.29
CA ASP A 25 -8.09 -11.96 -22.97
C ASP A 25 -7.83 -11.20 -24.28
N GLU A 26 -8.48 -11.61 -25.39
CA GLU A 26 -8.30 -10.99 -26.70
C GLU A 26 -8.58 -9.47 -26.66
N ASP A 27 -9.47 -9.03 -25.76
CA ASP A 27 -9.81 -7.62 -25.55
C ASP A 27 -8.94 -6.90 -24.54
N LYS A 28 -7.94 -7.56 -23.90
CA LYS A 28 -7.08 -7.02 -22.83
C LYS A 28 -7.87 -6.21 -21.82
N ASN A 29 -8.85 -6.83 -21.20
CA ASN A 29 -9.89 -6.20 -20.38
C ASN A 29 -9.38 -5.80 -18.97
N ILE A 30 -8.25 -5.08 -18.92
CA ILE A 30 -7.71 -4.50 -17.68
C ILE A 30 -8.16 -3.05 -17.59
N SER A 31 -8.66 -2.66 -16.42
CA SER A 31 -8.98 -1.25 -16.17
C SER A 31 -7.76 -0.37 -16.40
N HIS A 32 -7.95 0.70 -17.16
CA HIS A 32 -6.91 1.69 -17.43
C HIS A 32 -6.60 2.60 -16.22
N CYS A 33 -7.40 2.53 -15.17
CA CYS A 33 -7.20 3.27 -13.93
C CYS A 33 -7.30 2.30 -12.74
N LEU A 34 -6.23 2.16 -12.00
CA LEU A 34 -6.08 1.25 -10.88
C LEU A 34 -5.75 2.02 -9.61
N LEU A 35 -6.32 1.63 -8.48
CA LEU A 35 -6.03 2.17 -7.17
C LEU A 35 -5.60 1.03 -6.24
N PHE A 36 -4.32 1.01 -5.88
CA PHE A 36 -3.81 0.13 -4.85
C PHE A 36 -3.83 0.89 -3.53
N TRP A 37 -4.42 0.29 -2.51
CA TRP A 37 -4.56 0.91 -1.20
C TRP A 37 -4.28 -0.09 -0.09
N GLY A 38 -3.71 0.39 1.01
CA GLY A 38 -3.34 -0.44 2.16
C GLY A 38 -2.08 0.07 2.86
N PRO A 39 -1.66 -0.58 3.93
CA PRO A 39 -0.64 -0.05 4.83
C PRO A 39 0.81 -0.16 4.31
N ASP A 40 1.07 -0.94 3.26
CA ASP A 40 2.44 -1.22 2.77
C ASP A 40 2.66 -0.65 1.36
N ILE A 41 3.11 0.60 1.32
CA ILE A 41 3.39 1.32 0.07
C ILE A 41 4.48 0.62 -0.78
N LYS A 42 5.45 -0.03 -0.14
CA LYS A 42 6.51 -0.75 -0.85
C LYS A 42 5.94 -1.94 -1.62
N SER A 43 5.11 -2.76 -0.97
CA SER A 43 4.43 -3.87 -1.63
C SER A 43 3.47 -3.40 -2.72
N GLN A 44 2.79 -2.28 -2.53
CA GLN A 44 1.95 -1.67 -3.58
C GLN A 44 2.78 -1.28 -4.81
N CYS A 45 3.96 -0.66 -4.61
CA CYS A 45 4.86 -0.26 -5.70
C CYS A 45 5.43 -1.48 -6.43
N GLU A 46 5.86 -2.50 -5.70
CA GLU A 46 6.34 -3.76 -6.28
C GLU A 46 5.24 -4.44 -7.11
N LEU A 47 4.00 -4.47 -6.62
CA LEU A 47 2.84 -5.00 -7.35
C LEU A 47 2.53 -4.16 -8.61
N ALA A 48 2.63 -2.83 -8.52
CA ALA A 48 2.42 -1.94 -9.67
C ALA A 48 3.48 -2.17 -10.77
N LEU A 49 4.74 -2.37 -10.39
CA LEU A 49 5.81 -2.73 -11.31
C LEU A 49 5.59 -4.11 -11.94
N GLU A 50 5.06 -5.06 -11.18
CA GLU A 50 4.71 -6.39 -11.71
C GLU A 50 3.57 -6.31 -12.72
N VAL A 51 2.54 -5.52 -12.47
CA VAL A 51 1.48 -5.23 -13.46
C VAL A 51 2.08 -4.58 -14.72
N ALA A 52 2.98 -3.61 -14.56
CA ALA A 52 3.67 -2.98 -15.70
C ALA A 52 4.50 -4.00 -16.50
N ARG A 53 5.13 -4.97 -15.81
CA ARG A 53 5.85 -6.07 -16.45
C ARG A 53 4.92 -6.97 -17.26
N LEU A 54 3.82 -7.38 -16.68
CA LEU A 54 2.82 -8.20 -17.37
C LEU A 54 2.30 -7.52 -18.63
N LEU A 55 2.03 -6.21 -18.58
CA LEU A 55 1.52 -5.43 -19.71
C LEU A 55 2.54 -5.22 -20.85
N ASN A 56 3.86 -5.29 -20.55
CA ASN A 56 4.93 -5.02 -21.51
C ASN A 56 5.78 -6.26 -21.85
N CYS A 57 5.56 -7.39 -21.21
CA CYS A 57 6.34 -8.60 -21.47
C CYS A 57 6.15 -9.07 -22.90
N SER A 58 7.25 -9.30 -23.63
CA SER A 58 7.20 -9.84 -25.00
C SER A 58 6.93 -11.34 -25.10
N LYS A 59 6.82 -12.01 -23.95
CA LYS A 59 6.48 -13.43 -23.80
C LYS A 59 5.23 -13.63 -22.96
N ASP A 60 4.25 -12.73 -23.10
CA ASP A 60 2.94 -12.79 -22.45
C ASP A 60 2.97 -13.02 -20.93
N GLY A 61 3.95 -12.41 -20.25
CA GLY A 61 4.05 -12.49 -18.80
C GLY A 61 4.67 -13.77 -18.25
N GLU A 62 5.34 -14.56 -19.10
CA GLU A 62 6.02 -15.79 -18.67
C GLU A 62 6.83 -15.58 -17.39
N GLU A 63 6.69 -16.53 -16.47
CA GLU A 63 7.41 -16.53 -15.21
C GLU A 63 8.93 -16.54 -15.45
N ALA A 64 9.67 -15.76 -14.66
CA ALA A 64 11.12 -15.61 -14.79
C ALA A 64 11.59 -15.09 -16.17
N CYS A 65 10.74 -14.38 -16.90
CA CYS A 65 11.09 -13.83 -18.20
C CYS A 65 12.21 -12.79 -18.11
N ASP A 66 13.24 -12.94 -18.94
CA ASP A 66 14.40 -12.03 -19.02
C ASP A 66 14.40 -11.18 -20.30
N CYS A 67 13.26 -11.02 -20.97
CA CYS A 67 13.17 -10.16 -22.15
C CYS A 67 13.58 -8.72 -21.83
N LEU A 68 13.89 -7.95 -22.86
CA LEU A 68 14.40 -6.58 -22.70
C LEU A 68 13.47 -5.70 -21.85
N ASN A 69 12.15 -5.77 -22.09
CA ASN A 69 11.16 -5.02 -21.33
C ASN A 69 11.15 -5.40 -19.86
N CYS A 70 11.20 -6.70 -19.56
CA CYS A 70 11.24 -7.18 -18.18
C CYS A 70 12.50 -6.70 -17.44
N ARG A 71 13.66 -6.70 -18.09
CA ARG A 71 14.90 -6.18 -17.51
C ARG A 71 14.82 -4.69 -17.24
N TRP A 72 14.37 -3.90 -18.21
CA TRP A 72 14.20 -2.46 -18.03
C TRP A 72 13.23 -2.08 -16.91
N ILE A 73 12.11 -2.81 -16.78
CA ILE A 73 11.16 -2.55 -15.68
C ILE A 73 11.79 -2.86 -14.34
N LYS A 74 12.58 -3.93 -14.23
CA LYS A 74 13.32 -4.25 -13.01
C LYS A 74 14.32 -3.18 -12.63
N GLU A 75 15.04 -2.66 -13.60
CA GLU A 75 16.01 -1.60 -13.42
C GLU A 75 15.33 -0.22 -13.29
N GLN A 76 13.98 -0.16 -13.40
CA GLN A 76 13.18 1.08 -13.43
C GLN A 76 13.66 2.07 -14.52
N THR A 77 14.11 1.53 -15.66
CA THR A 77 14.63 2.29 -16.81
C THR A 77 13.73 2.17 -18.05
N HIS A 78 12.59 1.50 -17.94
CA HIS A 78 11.69 1.27 -19.06
C HIS A 78 11.09 2.60 -19.56
N PRO A 79 11.19 2.94 -20.88
CA PRO A 79 10.81 4.25 -21.40
C PRO A 79 9.31 4.59 -21.24
N ALA A 80 8.45 3.57 -21.17
CA ALA A 80 7.00 3.74 -21.04
C ALA A 80 6.46 3.42 -19.64
N VAL A 81 7.29 3.07 -18.67
CA VAL A 81 6.88 2.83 -17.28
C VAL A 81 7.51 3.88 -16.39
N LYS A 82 6.70 4.73 -15.78
CA LYS A 82 7.18 5.87 -15.00
C LYS A 82 6.52 5.92 -13.64
N ILE A 83 7.34 6.16 -12.63
CA ILE A 83 6.87 6.46 -11.28
C ILE A 83 6.89 7.99 -11.14
N TYR A 84 5.75 8.59 -10.82
CA TYR A 84 5.61 10.03 -10.62
C TYR A 84 5.50 10.36 -9.15
N THR A 85 6.43 11.18 -8.68
CA THR A 85 6.49 11.72 -7.33
C THR A 85 6.63 13.24 -7.37
N ARG A 86 6.50 13.92 -6.25
CA ARG A 86 6.75 15.37 -6.17
C ARG A 86 8.19 15.76 -6.56
N LEU A 87 9.15 14.82 -6.48
CA LEU A 87 10.56 15.08 -6.71
C LEU A 87 10.99 14.89 -8.17
N ASP A 88 10.16 14.30 -9.03
CA ASP A 88 10.57 13.90 -10.39
C ASP A 88 10.48 15.05 -11.41
N PHE A 89 10.08 16.25 -10.99
CA PHE A 89 9.97 17.39 -11.90
C PHE A 89 11.13 18.38 -11.72
N LYS A 90 12.00 18.45 -12.71
CA LYS A 90 12.94 19.56 -12.87
C LYS A 90 12.25 20.67 -13.66
N ASP A 91 11.83 21.74 -13.00
CA ASP A 91 11.53 22.99 -13.73
C ASP A 91 12.83 23.36 -14.45
N GLY A 92 12.83 23.55 -15.77
CA GLY A 92 13.97 23.73 -16.67
C GLY A 92 15.07 24.75 -16.26
N THR A 93 15.26 24.95 -14.98
CA THR A 93 16.38 25.60 -14.32
C THR A 93 17.26 24.51 -13.74
N ASP A 94 18.52 24.44 -14.21
CA ASP A 94 19.53 23.44 -13.83
C ASP A 94 19.95 23.50 -12.33
N ASP A 95 19.18 24.13 -11.46
CA ASP A 95 19.46 24.19 -10.02
C ASP A 95 18.99 22.91 -9.33
N GLU A 96 19.92 22.10 -8.85
CA GLU A 96 19.67 20.91 -8.03
C GLU A 96 18.84 21.21 -6.77
N ASP A 97 18.78 22.46 -6.32
CA ASP A 97 17.97 22.93 -5.20
C ASP A 97 16.49 23.15 -5.53
N SER A 98 16.09 23.09 -6.81
CA SER A 98 14.71 23.38 -7.23
C SER A 98 13.69 22.30 -6.81
N THR A 99 14.14 21.13 -6.38
CA THR A 99 13.29 20.04 -5.89
C THR A 99 13.08 20.06 -4.37
N LYS A 100 14.00 20.68 -3.62
CA LYS A 100 13.88 20.80 -2.16
C LYS A 100 12.76 21.79 -1.83
N GLY A 101 11.75 21.30 -1.09
CA GLY A 101 10.60 22.10 -0.64
C GLY A 101 9.33 21.96 -1.48
N LYS A 102 9.32 21.20 -2.56
CA LYS A 102 8.07 20.86 -3.29
C LYS A 102 7.23 19.92 -2.41
N LYS A 103 5.99 20.34 -2.15
CA LYS A 103 5.07 19.58 -1.26
C LYS A 103 4.11 18.67 -2.01
N ASN A 104 4.01 18.79 -3.34
CA ASN A 104 3.01 18.08 -4.13
C ASN A 104 3.42 17.86 -5.59
N ILE A 105 2.77 16.88 -6.20
CA ILE A 105 2.73 16.73 -7.66
C ILE A 105 1.88 17.87 -8.22
N ASN A 106 2.47 18.70 -9.02
CA ASN A 106 1.84 19.96 -9.45
C ASN A 106 1.14 19.85 -10.82
N ILE A 107 0.39 20.89 -11.20
CA ILE A 107 -0.33 20.96 -12.46
C ILE A 107 0.63 20.92 -13.67
N SER A 108 1.86 21.42 -13.55
CA SER A 108 2.84 21.38 -14.65
C SER A 108 3.26 19.95 -14.96
N GLN A 109 3.42 19.09 -13.92
CA GLN A 109 3.66 17.66 -14.10
C GLN A 109 2.46 16.98 -14.77
N ALA A 110 1.23 17.31 -14.35
CA ALA A 110 0.01 16.81 -15.01
C ALA A 110 -0.02 17.19 -16.51
N LYS A 111 0.31 18.43 -16.86
CA LYS A 111 0.39 18.89 -18.26
C LYS A 111 1.49 18.16 -19.03
N SER A 112 2.65 17.89 -18.41
CA SER A 112 3.72 17.11 -19.03
C SER A 112 3.26 15.70 -19.40
N ILE A 113 2.52 15.03 -18.49
CA ILE A 113 1.93 13.72 -18.75
C ILE A 113 0.97 13.79 -19.95
N ILE A 114 0.08 14.78 -19.99
CA ILE A 114 -0.88 14.95 -21.09
C ILE A 114 -0.14 15.15 -22.44
N ASN A 115 0.90 15.97 -22.45
CA ASN A 115 1.71 16.20 -23.66
C ASN A 115 2.45 14.94 -24.11
N GLU A 116 2.97 14.15 -23.18
CA GLU A 116 3.62 12.87 -23.47
C GLU A 116 2.63 11.85 -24.05
N LEU A 117 1.40 11.85 -23.57
CA LEU A 117 0.33 10.98 -24.05
C LEU A 117 -0.14 11.33 -25.46
N ALA A 118 0.10 12.54 -25.94
CA ALA A 118 -0.21 12.94 -27.31
C ALA A 118 0.69 12.28 -28.37
N VAL A 119 1.84 11.72 -27.95
CA VAL A 119 2.76 11.00 -28.84
C VAL A 119 2.40 9.51 -28.84
N THR A 120 2.47 8.84 -29.98
CA THR A 120 2.26 7.39 -30.07
C THR A 120 3.40 6.61 -29.40
N SER A 121 3.11 5.43 -28.84
CA SER A 121 4.09 4.54 -28.21
C SER A 121 3.85 3.11 -28.66
N ASP A 122 4.93 2.40 -28.94
CA ASP A 122 4.89 0.96 -29.26
C ASP A 122 4.75 0.09 -27.98
N TYR A 123 4.98 0.71 -26.81
CA TYR A 123 4.88 0.08 -25.52
C TYR A 123 3.58 0.42 -24.82
N HIS A 124 3.12 -0.44 -23.91
CA HIS A 124 2.05 -0.11 -22.99
C HIS A 124 2.57 0.87 -21.94
N ARG A 125 1.99 2.06 -21.87
CA ARG A 125 2.39 3.10 -20.92
C ARG A 125 1.80 2.82 -19.57
N VAL A 126 2.63 2.84 -18.54
CA VAL A 126 2.20 2.69 -17.15
C VAL A 126 2.72 3.87 -16.32
N TYR A 127 1.78 4.63 -15.77
CA TYR A 127 2.06 5.77 -14.92
C TYR A 127 1.69 5.41 -13.48
N ILE A 128 2.70 5.25 -12.63
CA ILE A 128 2.54 4.90 -11.21
C ILE A 128 2.67 6.18 -10.40
N PHE A 129 1.62 6.56 -9.69
CA PHE A 129 1.60 7.74 -8.84
C PHE A 129 1.78 7.33 -7.38
N CYS A 130 2.84 7.81 -6.77
CA CYS A 130 3.13 7.75 -5.34
C CYS A 130 3.88 9.02 -4.94
N ASP A 131 4.41 9.08 -3.71
CA ASP A 131 5.29 10.16 -3.32
C ASP A 131 6.61 9.62 -2.77
N ARG A 132 7.58 10.51 -2.57
CA ARG A 132 8.86 10.21 -1.91
C ARG A 132 9.20 11.34 -0.96
N ASP A 133 9.80 10.98 0.18
CA ASP A 133 10.43 11.97 1.04
C ASP A 133 11.77 12.45 0.46
N ASP A 134 12.39 13.41 1.13
CA ASP A 134 13.66 13.99 0.67
C ASP A 134 14.84 12.99 0.77
N ASP A 135 14.69 11.89 1.51
CA ASP A 135 15.63 10.76 1.60
C ASP A 135 15.38 9.70 0.52
N GLY A 136 14.32 9.86 -0.29
CA GLY A 136 13.95 8.96 -1.38
C GLY A 136 13.07 7.78 -0.98
N ASN A 137 12.59 7.71 0.27
CA ASN A 137 11.68 6.65 0.70
C ASN A 137 10.29 6.86 0.08
N LEU A 138 9.65 5.75 -0.31
CA LEU A 138 8.30 5.79 -0.87
C LEU A 138 7.27 6.23 0.17
N LEU A 139 6.40 7.13 -0.24
CA LEU A 139 5.27 7.63 0.54
C LEU A 139 3.95 7.40 -0.23
N PRO A 140 2.84 7.16 0.48
CA PRO A 140 1.52 7.08 -0.13
C PRO A 140 1.05 8.45 -0.64
N LEU A 141 0.20 8.41 -1.66
CA LEU A 141 -0.55 9.60 -2.07
C LEU A 141 -1.56 10.00 -1.00
N ASN A 142 -1.75 11.31 -0.89
CA ASN A 142 -2.80 11.95 -0.10
C ASN A 142 -3.20 13.29 -0.73
N GLN A 143 -4.20 13.96 -0.16
CA GLN A 143 -4.70 15.23 -0.71
C GLN A 143 -3.68 16.39 -0.64
N VAL A 144 -2.61 16.26 0.14
CA VAL A 144 -1.54 17.26 0.21
C VAL A 144 -0.55 17.08 -0.93
N ASN A 145 -0.06 15.85 -1.14
CA ASN A 145 0.96 15.58 -2.17
C ASN A 145 0.36 15.31 -3.56
N PHE A 146 -0.94 14.97 -3.64
CA PHE A 146 -1.69 14.86 -4.89
C PHE A 146 -2.99 15.70 -4.81
N PRO A 147 -2.90 17.03 -4.91
CA PRO A 147 -4.02 17.93 -4.68
C PRO A 147 -5.10 17.84 -5.77
N GLU A 148 -6.29 18.27 -5.40
CA GLU A 148 -7.48 18.26 -6.26
C GLU A 148 -7.24 18.95 -7.61
N ALA A 149 -6.51 20.06 -7.62
CA ALA A 149 -6.21 20.79 -8.85
C ALA A 149 -5.39 19.97 -9.86
N THR A 150 -4.42 19.19 -9.38
CA THR A 150 -3.61 18.28 -10.21
C THR A 150 -4.46 17.11 -10.70
N SER A 151 -5.25 16.53 -9.81
CA SER A 151 -6.16 15.45 -10.16
C SER A 151 -7.18 15.87 -11.20
N ASN A 152 -7.80 17.04 -11.04
CA ASN A 152 -8.77 17.59 -11.97
C ASN A 152 -8.17 17.86 -13.36
N ALA A 153 -6.91 18.28 -13.44
CA ALA A 153 -6.21 18.45 -14.72
C ALA A 153 -6.07 17.13 -15.51
N LEU A 154 -6.02 16.00 -14.82
CA LEU A 154 -5.86 14.66 -15.40
C LEU A 154 -7.18 13.89 -15.57
N LEU A 155 -8.32 14.36 -15.02
CA LEU A 155 -9.58 13.61 -15.01
C LEU A 155 -10.01 13.16 -16.42
N LYS A 156 -9.92 14.07 -17.40
CA LYS A 156 -10.28 13.75 -18.79
C LYS A 156 -9.44 12.63 -19.38
N THR A 157 -8.16 12.59 -19.00
CA THR A 157 -7.21 11.57 -19.41
C THR A 157 -7.47 10.24 -18.69
N PHE A 158 -7.95 10.29 -17.45
CA PHE A 158 -8.35 9.08 -16.70
C PHE A 158 -9.66 8.49 -17.19
N GLU A 159 -10.56 9.32 -17.75
CA GLU A 159 -11.83 8.87 -18.34
C GLU A 159 -11.62 8.21 -19.70
N GLU A 160 -10.84 8.85 -20.55
CA GLU A 160 -10.60 8.43 -21.92
C GLU A 160 -9.11 8.39 -22.23
N PRO A 161 -8.35 7.45 -21.66
CA PRO A 161 -6.92 7.36 -21.90
C PRO A 161 -6.63 6.93 -23.34
N PRO A 162 -5.50 7.32 -23.91
CA PRO A 162 -5.00 6.74 -25.15
C PRO A 162 -4.85 5.21 -25.03
N LYS A 163 -4.96 4.53 -26.15
CA LYS A 163 -4.76 3.06 -26.18
C LYS A 163 -3.42 2.68 -25.53
N ASN A 164 -3.39 1.53 -24.91
CA ASN A 164 -2.22 0.98 -24.22
C ASN A 164 -1.67 1.94 -23.14
N THR A 165 -2.56 2.48 -22.31
CA THR A 165 -2.18 3.35 -21.18
C THR A 165 -2.89 2.92 -19.92
N THR A 166 -2.14 2.78 -18.82
CA THR A 166 -2.66 2.44 -17.49
C THR A 166 -2.09 3.40 -16.44
N PHE A 167 -2.98 3.90 -15.58
CA PHE A 167 -2.65 4.73 -14.43
C PHE A 167 -2.83 3.91 -13.16
N ILE A 168 -1.85 3.95 -12.26
CA ILE A 168 -1.86 3.22 -10.98
C ILE A 168 -1.60 4.22 -9.87
N PHE A 169 -2.54 4.32 -8.92
CA PHE A 169 -2.42 5.18 -7.74
C PHE A 169 -2.12 4.35 -6.51
N LEU A 170 -1.15 4.79 -5.70
CA LEU A 170 -0.72 4.10 -4.48
C LEU A 170 -1.04 4.96 -3.26
N THR A 171 -1.86 4.45 -2.34
CA THR A 171 -2.30 5.19 -1.16
C THR A 171 -2.52 4.28 0.05
N ASN A 172 -2.55 4.84 1.25
CA ASN A 172 -2.90 4.08 2.45
C ASN A 172 -4.41 3.84 2.56
N ASP A 173 -5.21 4.84 2.23
CA ASP A 173 -6.66 4.74 2.27
C ASP A 173 -7.30 5.38 1.03
N LYS A 174 -8.45 4.85 0.61
CA LYS A 174 -9.21 5.39 -0.54
C LYS A 174 -9.69 6.82 -0.31
N THR A 175 -9.90 7.21 0.94
CA THR A 175 -10.32 8.57 1.33
C THR A 175 -9.22 9.60 1.19
N ASP A 176 -7.97 9.16 1.05
CA ASP A 176 -6.82 10.03 0.82
C ASP A 176 -6.77 10.58 -0.62
N ILE A 177 -7.51 9.96 -1.53
CA ILE A 177 -7.60 10.37 -2.93
C ILE A 177 -8.98 10.98 -3.20
N ILE A 178 -9.05 11.99 -4.07
CA ILE A 178 -10.33 12.62 -4.42
C ILE A 178 -11.32 11.61 -4.99
N SER A 179 -12.58 11.74 -4.63
CA SER A 179 -13.65 10.80 -4.97
C SER A 179 -13.83 10.61 -6.48
N THR A 180 -13.52 11.63 -7.27
CA THR A 180 -13.60 11.59 -8.74
C THR A 180 -12.58 10.63 -9.37
N VAL A 181 -11.39 10.46 -8.80
CA VAL A 181 -10.42 9.44 -9.20
C VAL A 181 -10.85 8.07 -8.68
N VAL A 182 -11.25 8.00 -7.41
CA VAL A 182 -11.68 6.73 -6.79
C VAL A 182 -12.86 6.08 -7.53
N SER A 183 -13.81 6.90 -8.01
CA SER A 183 -14.99 6.39 -8.74
C SER A 183 -14.66 5.80 -10.13
N ARG A 184 -13.51 6.15 -10.69
CA ARG A 184 -13.04 5.66 -12.01
C ARG A 184 -12.01 4.56 -11.89
N ALA A 185 -11.40 4.41 -10.73
CA ALA A 185 -10.33 3.45 -10.52
C ALA A 185 -10.87 2.10 -10.02
N GLN A 186 -10.39 1.03 -10.60
CA GLN A 186 -10.57 -0.29 -10.02
C GLN A 186 -9.66 -0.43 -8.80
N SER A 187 -10.26 -0.63 -7.65
CA SER A 187 -9.57 -0.60 -6.36
C SER A 187 -9.17 -2.00 -5.89
N PHE A 188 -7.92 -2.15 -5.48
CA PHE A 188 -7.37 -3.37 -4.89
C PHE A 188 -6.78 -3.07 -3.53
N PHE A 189 -7.20 -3.83 -2.53
CA PHE A 189 -6.56 -3.79 -1.21
C PHE A 189 -5.27 -4.60 -1.25
N VAL A 190 -4.17 -3.97 -0.88
CA VAL A 190 -2.83 -4.58 -0.78
C VAL A 190 -2.45 -4.63 0.70
N PRO A 191 -2.65 -5.78 1.36
CA PRO A 191 -2.28 -5.92 2.76
C PRO A 191 -0.77 -5.80 2.93
N SER A 192 -0.33 -5.39 4.13
CA SER A 192 1.10 -5.36 4.46
C SER A 192 1.72 -6.74 4.31
N LYS A 193 3.02 -6.75 4.02
CA LYS A 193 3.84 -7.94 4.19
C LYS A 193 3.66 -8.43 5.63
N LEU A 194 3.04 -9.60 5.78
CA LEU A 194 3.37 -10.41 6.92
C LEU A 194 4.79 -10.91 6.63
N GLU A 195 5.78 -10.23 7.17
CA GLU A 195 7.11 -10.83 7.21
C GLU A 195 6.94 -12.19 7.90
N ASP A 196 7.44 -13.25 7.29
CA ASP A 196 7.47 -14.57 7.95
C ASP A 196 8.33 -14.53 9.24
N ASN A 197 9.06 -13.43 9.44
CA ASN A 197 9.74 -13.00 10.65
C ASN A 197 8.94 -11.96 11.45
N CYS A 198 7.60 -11.96 11.39
CA CYS A 198 6.81 -11.14 12.31
C CYS A 198 7.15 -11.55 13.74
N THR A 199 8.08 -10.83 14.34
CA THR A 199 8.42 -11.03 15.73
C THR A 199 7.23 -10.58 16.57
N TYR A 200 6.68 -11.49 17.32
CA TYR A 200 5.69 -11.22 18.37
C TYR A 200 6.12 -11.83 19.69
N ASN A 201 7.42 -12.14 19.78
CA ASN A 201 8.02 -12.83 20.93
C ASN A 201 7.79 -12.09 22.25
N LEU A 202 7.77 -10.75 22.22
CA LEU A 202 7.57 -9.94 23.41
C LEU A 202 6.12 -10.05 23.94
N VAL A 203 5.17 -10.17 23.05
CA VAL A 203 3.74 -10.15 23.41
C VAL A 203 3.10 -11.52 23.50
N GLU A 204 3.72 -12.57 22.93
CA GLU A 204 3.14 -13.91 22.83
C GLU A 204 2.68 -14.45 24.18
N SER A 205 3.49 -14.30 25.22
CA SER A 205 3.14 -14.78 26.57
C SER A 205 1.94 -14.05 27.18
N VAL A 206 1.67 -12.82 26.78
CA VAL A 206 0.59 -11.98 27.30
C VAL A 206 -0.70 -12.15 26.52
N ILE A 207 -0.60 -12.20 25.17
CA ILE A 207 -1.79 -12.23 24.30
C ILE A 207 -2.15 -13.62 23.79
N SER A 208 -1.38 -14.65 24.14
CA SER A 208 -1.70 -16.04 23.83
C SER A 208 -3.08 -16.40 24.38
N ASN A 209 -4.00 -16.75 23.48
CA ASN A 209 -5.39 -17.10 23.83
C ASN A 209 -6.15 -16.03 24.64
N TYR A 210 -5.85 -14.73 24.45
CA TYR A 210 -6.51 -13.63 25.18
C TYR A 210 -8.05 -13.68 25.07
N TRP A 211 -8.59 -14.26 23.99
CA TRP A 211 -10.03 -14.44 23.79
C TRP A 211 -10.70 -15.44 24.76
N GLN A 212 -9.91 -16.16 25.55
CA GLN A 212 -10.37 -17.06 26.61
C GLN A 212 -10.27 -16.42 28.00
N ILE A 213 -9.73 -15.20 28.10
CA ILE A 213 -9.59 -14.49 29.37
C ILE A 213 -10.99 -14.15 29.92
N GLU A 214 -11.23 -14.51 31.18
CA GLU A 214 -12.45 -14.14 31.88
C GLU A 214 -12.54 -12.63 32.12
N ARG A 215 -13.76 -12.08 32.05
CA ARG A 215 -14.02 -10.64 32.25
C ARG A 215 -13.42 -10.07 33.54
N GLY A 216 -13.36 -10.87 34.60
CA GLY A 216 -12.76 -10.45 35.88
C GLY A 216 -11.25 -10.26 35.86
N LYS A 217 -10.55 -10.70 34.80
CA LYS A 217 -9.10 -10.61 34.65
C LYS A 217 -8.64 -9.54 33.65
N VAL A 218 -9.53 -8.65 33.23
CA VAL A 218 -9.21 -7.57 32.27
C VAL A 218 -8.09 -6.68 32.79
N LEU A 219 -8.12 -6.33 34.08
CA LEU A 219 -7.08 -5.48 34.71
C LEU A 219 -5.71 -6.18 34.75
N ASP A 220 -5.66 -7.50 34.94
CA ASP A 220 -4.41 -8.25 34.90
C ASP A 220 -3.83 -8.23 33.47
N PHE A 221 -4.70 -8.38 32.46
CA PHE A 221 -4.32 -8.32 31.05
C PHE A 221 -3.79 -6.92 30.69
N GLU A 222 -4.49 -5.86 31.08
CA GLU A 222 -4.07 -4.48 30.92
C GLU A 222 -2.69 -4.23 31.53
N ASN A 223 -2.51 -4.60 32.82
CA ASN A 223 -1.26 -4.41 33.53
C ASN A 223 -0.08 -5.14 32.86
N ASN A 224 -0.31 -6.34 32.32
CA ASN A 224 0.71 -7.06 31.60
C ASN A 224 1.14 -6.34 30.30
N ILE A 225 0.19 -5.75 29.56
CA ILE A 225 0.49 -4.93 28.38
C ILE A 225 1.25 -3.65 28.78
N LEU A 226 0.79 -2.94 29.80
CA LEU A 226 1.47 -1.74 30.30
C LEU A 226 2.90 -2.03 30.78
N LYS A 227 3.13 -3.17 31.41
CA LYS A 227 4.47 -3.59 31.79
C LYS A 227 5.36 -3.78 30.58
N LEU A 228 4.89 -4.45 29.53
CA LEU A 228 5.65 -4.60 28.29
C LEU A 228 5.99 -3.24 27.66
N MET A 229 5.04 -2.30 27.68
CA MET A 229 5.23 -0.95 27.13
C MET A 229 6.11 -0.05 28.00
N SER A 230 6.34 -0.38 29.27
CA SER A 230 7.30 0.31 30.12
C SER A 230 8.75 -0.08 29.81
N GLU A 231 8.96 -1.26 29.25
CA GLU A 231 10.27 -1.82 28.94
C GLU A 231 10.62 -1.70 27.44
N ASN A 232 9.62 -1.40 26.58
CA ASN A 232 9.75 -1.36 25.12
C ASN A 232 8.97 -0.19 24.53
N GLU A 233 9.27 0.18 23.29
CA GLU A 233 8.55 1.20 22.54
C GLU A 233 7.07 0.84 22.39
N PRO A 234 6.10 1.67 22.82
CA PRO A 234 4.68 1.33 22.76
C PRO A 234 4.17 0.97 21.35
N MET A 235 4.66 1.67 20.31
CA MET A 235 4.28 1.40 18.94
C MET A 235 4.77 0.03 18.45
N GLU A 236 5.93 -0.42 18.92
CA GLU A 236 6.45 -1.75 18.64
C GLU A 236 5.57 -2.82 19.28
N ILE A 237 5.16 -2.64 20.54
CA ILE A 237 4.27 -3.58 21.23
C ILE A 237 2.93 -3.71 20.50
N PHE A 238 2.30 -2.61 20.09
CA PHE A 238 1.06 -2.68 19.30
C PHE A 238 1.26 -3.40 17.97
N THR A 239 2.39 -3.16 17.31
CA THR A 239 2.70 -3.83 16.05
C THR A 239 2.88 -5.33 16.25
N GLN A 240 3.56 -5.75 17.31
CA GLN A 240 3.71 -7.15 17.66
C GLN A 240 2.37 -7.82 18.03
N ILE A 241 1.47 -7.10 18.72
CA ILE A 241 0.10 -7.58 18.99
C ILE A 241 -0.65 -7.84 17.69
N GLN A 242 -0.61 -6.91 16.73
CA GLN A 242 -1.23 -7.10 15.41
C GLN A 242 -0.63 -8.30 14.66
N ASN A 243 0.69 -8.44 14.67
CA ASN A 243 1.40 -9.55 14.03
C ASN A 243 0.97 -10.90 14.60
N TYR A 244 0.86 -11.01 15.92
CA TYR A 244 0.36 -12.21 16.58
C TYR A 244 -1.08 -12.53 16.15
N MET A 245 -1.96 -11.55 16.14
CA MET A 245 -3.36 -11.74 15.73
C MET A 245 -3.45 -12.21 14.27
N LEU A 246 -2.67 -11.62 13.38
CA LEU A 246 -2.63 -11.99 11.96
C LEU A 246 -2.07 -13.41 11.76
N ALA A 247 -1.02 -13.78 12.49
CA ALA A 247 -0.47 -15.13 12.46
C ALA A 247 -1.50 -16.15 12.97
N THR A 248 -2.21 -15.82 14.06
CA THR A 248 -3.28 -16.64 14.62
C THR A 248 -4.46 -16.80 13.66
N MET A 249 -4.83 -15.75 12.93
CA MET A 249 -5.87 -15.81 11.89
C MET A 249 -5.47 -16.76 10.76
N LYS A 250 -4.22 -16.71 10.29
CA LYS A 250 -3.71 -17.63 9.27
C LYS A 250 -3.80 -19.08 9.74
N ALA A 251 -3.30 -19.34 10.96
CA ALA A 251 -3.28 -20.68 11.54
C ALA A 251 -4.68 -21.27 11.79
N ASN A 252 -5.70 -20.41 11.98
CA ASN A 252 -7.07 -20.80 12.32
C ASN A 252 -8.08 -20.36 11.27
N SER A 253 -7.72 -20.35 9.99
CA SER A 253 -8.56 -19.88 8.89
C SER A 253 -9.91 -20.60 8.75
N GLU A 254 -10.03 -21.83 9.23
CA GLU A 254 -11.26 -22.61 9.23
C GLU A 254 -12.24 -22.21 10.36
N ASN A 255 -11.74 -21.62 11.45
CA ASN A 255 -12.56 -21.16 12.56
C ASN A 255 -13.11 -19.76 12.30
N LYS A 256 -14.24 -19.67 11.59
CA LYS A 256 -14.88 -18.40 11.20
C LYS A 256 -15.17 -17.49 12.40
N GLN A 257 -15.57 -18.04 13.56
CA GLN A 257 -15.93 -17.24 14.72
C GLN A 257 -14.68 -16.54 15.30
N LEU A 258 -13.58 -17.27 15.45
CA LEU A 258 -12.30 -16.70 15.90
C LEU A 258 -11.75 -15.71 14.85
N PHE A 259 -11.87 -16.03 13.56
CA PHE A 259 -11.44 -15.17 12.47
C PHE A 259 -12.11 -13.79 12.54
N TYR A 260 -13.44 -13.72 12.63
CA TYR A 260 -14.16 -12.44 12.72
C TYR A 260 -13.84 -11.68 14.02
N ARG A 261 -13.61 -12.39 15.13
CA ARG A 261 -13.19 -11.76 16.38
C ARG A 261 -11.83 -11.10 16.23
N LEU A 262 -10.83 -11.81 15.71
CA LEU A 262 -9.49 -11.29 15.49
C LEU A 262 -9.47 -10.11 14.50
N MET A 263 -10.27 -10.16 13.43
CA MET A 263 -10.43 -9.01 12.52
C MET A 263 -10.92 -7.75 13.25
N ARG A 264 -11.93 -7.90 14.11
CA ARG A 264 -12.46 -6.81 14.93
C ARG A 264 -11.38 -6.26 15.87
N ASP A 265 -10.67 -7.15 16.54
CA ASP A 265 -9.71 -6.80 17.57
C ASP A 265 -8.44 -6.15 16.98
N ILE A 266 -8.00 -6.55 15.79
CA ILE A 266 -6.95 -5.88 15.01
C ILE A 266 -7.31 -4.41 14.79
N LYS A 267 -8.56 -4.12 14.43
CA LYS A 267 -9.03 -2.75 14.24
C LYS A 267 -8.96 -1.94 15.54
N PHE A 268 -9.25 -2.54 16.68
CA PHE A 268 -9.11 -1.86 17.98
C PHE A 268 -7.64 -1.51 18.28
N VAL A 269 -6.69 -2.36 17.88
CA VAL A 269 -5.25 -2.06 18.02
C VAL A 269 -4.83 -0.95 17.06
N GLU A 270 -5.35 -0.91 15.83
CA GLU A 270 -5.11 0.19 14.90
C GLU A 270 -5.64 1.52 15.43
N ASP A 271 -6.85 1.54 15.95
CA ASP A 271 -7.45 2.72 16.59
C ASP A 271 -6.59 3.19 17.77
N ALA A 272 -6.06 2.27 18.59
CA ALA A 272 -5.18 2.60 19.71
C ALA A 272 -3.84 3.22 19.24
N LYS A 273 -3.21 2.67 18.18
CA LYS A 273 -2.01 3.25 17.56
C LYS A 273 -2.28 4.68 17.06
N LEU A 274 -3.42 4.89 16.42
CA LEU A 274 -3.82 6.20 15.90
C LEU A 274 -4.06 7.20 17.04
N GLN A 275 -4.72 6.79 18.12
CA GLN A 275 -4.96 7.64 19.28
C GLN A 275 -3.66 8.14 19.92
N ILE A 276 -2.66 7.28 20.07
CA ILE A 276 -1.36 7.66 20.63
C ILE A 276 -0.61 8.62 19.69
N SER A 277 -0.68 8.39 18.38
CA SER A 277 0.03 9.24 17.41
C SER A 277 -0.61 10.63 17.26
N LEU A 278 -1.94 10.75 17.33
CA LEU A 278 -2.68 12.00 17.12
C LEU A 278 -2.89 12.81 18.41
N THR A 279 -2.97 12.15 19.55
CA THR A 279 -3.24 12.78 20.85
C THR A 279 -2.24 12.35 21.92
N PRO A 280 -1.00 12.85 21.87
CA PRO A 280 0.02 12.50 22.88
C PRO A 280 -0.37 12.88 24.32
N ALA A 281 -1.32 13.80 24.46
CA ALA A 281 -1.88 14.21 25.75
C ALA A 281 -2.82 13.16 26.37
N MET A 282 -3.33 12.21 25.57
CA MET A 282 -4.10 11.09 26.05
C MET A 282 -3.10 10.08 26.61
N GLY A 283 -3.04 9.92 27.92
CA GLY A 283 -2.04 9.07 28.56
C GLY A 283 -2.10 7.64 28.01
N LEU A 284 -0.94 7.03 27.77
CA LEU A 284 -0.79 5.65 27.28
C LEU A 284 -1.68 4.66 28.06
N MET A 285 -1.79 4.84 29.36
CA MET A 285 -2.61 4.03 30.26
C MET A 285 -4.08 4.01 29.84
N ALA A 286 -4.68 5.17 29.55
CA ALA A 286 -6.08 5.26 29.14
C ALA A 286 -6.36 4.58 27.77
N VAL A 287 -5.39 4.65 26.86
CA VAL A 287 -5.50 3.98 25.56
C VAL A 287 -5.43 2.45 25.72
N VAL A 288 -4.50 1.96 26.55
CA VAL A 288 -4.34 0.51 26.82
C VAL A 288 -5.53 -0.03 27.59
N GLU A 289 -6.04 0.70 28.59
CA GLU A 289 -7.28 0.37 29.31
C GLU A 289 -8.44 0.17 28.34
N ASN A 290 -8.71 1.18 27.49
CA ASN A 290 -9.77 1.11 26.50
C ASN A 290 -9.59 -0.07 25.54
N LEU A 291 -8.36 -0.34 25.09
CA LEU A 291 -8.04 -1.46 24.23
C LEU A 291 -8.33 -2.81 24.93
N ALA A 292 -7.82 -3.00 26.14
CA ALA A 292 -8.01 -4.24 26.92
C ALA A 292 -9.50 -4.54 27.15
N PHE A 293 -10.28 -3.53 27.50
CA PHE A 293 -11.73 -3.65 27.64
C PHE A 293 -12.41 -4.06 26.34
N LYS A 294 -12.09 -3.42 25.22
CA LYS A 294 -12.69 -3.76 23.91
C LYS A 294 -12.33 -5.15 23.42
N MET A 295 -11.13 -5.64 23.72
CA MET A 295 -10.67 -6.98 23.29
C MET A 295 -11.30 -8.12 24.13
N ILE A 296 -11.54 -7.90 25.42
CA ILE A 296 -12.00 -8.96 26.34
C ILE A 296 -13.51 -8.94 26.58
N LEU A 297 -14.13 -7.79 26.53
CA LEU A 297 -15.58 -7.62 26.69
C LEU A 297 -16.32 -7.67 25.37
#